data_4396e6b7e6f2e9f275a899c8c4a21f18
#
_entry.id   4396e6b7e6f2e9f275a899c8c4a21f18
#
_cell.length_a   1.000
_cell.length_b   1.000
_cell.length_c   1.000
_cell.angle_alpha   90.00
_cell.angle_beta   90.00
_cell.angle_gamma   90.00
#
_symmetry.space_group_name_H-M   'P 1'
#
loop_
_entity.id
_entity.type
_entity.pdbx_description
1 polymer ?
#
loop_
_entity_poly.entity_id
_entity_poly.type
_entity_poly.pdbx_seq_one_letter_code
_entity_poly.pdbx_strand_id
1 'polypeptide(L)'
;MNQKNLISVASFLLIVLVVIPLVIASSGRLDLYYTLTSVALLSVASAGVWLTFYIGRINIGQGAFSLMGGYVSALLITQLGINFWLTLPLAGLFCAFLAVLIGLPILRLREVYFAMVTLVLTEVTRLTALALPITN
;
A
#
# COMPACT_ATOMS: atom_id res chain seq x y z
N MET A 1 18.96 22.98 -6.37
CA MET A 1 17.91 23.32 -5.38
C MET A 1 18.64 23.73 -4.11
N ASN A 2 18.41 24.94 -3.62
CA ASN A 2 19.21 25.50 -2.52
C ASN A 2 18.85 24.76 -1.22
N GLN A 3 19.85 24.40 -0.41
CA GLN A 3 19.67 23.60 0.82
C GLN A 3 18.65 24.21 1.79
N LYS A 4 18.55 25.55 1.82
CA LYS A 4 17.53 26.29 2.59
C LYS A 4 16.10 26.01 2.14
N ASN A 5 15.88 25.90 0.82
CA ASN A 5 14.54 25.59 0.27
C ASN A 5 14.14 24.14 0.54
N LEU A 6 15.12 23.21 0.54
CA LEU A 6 14.87 21.81 0.88
C LEU A 6 14.45 21.66 2.34
N ILE A 7 15.12 22.33 3.26
CA ILE A 7 14.79 22.33 4.69
C ILE A 7 13.40 22.95 4.93
N SER A 8 13.09 24.06 4.24
CA SER A 8 11.79 24.73 4.36
C SER A 8 10.64 23.85 3.84
N VAL A 9 10.83 23.17 2.72
CA VAL A 9 9.83 22.24 2.18
C VAL A 9 9.70 21.01 3.08
N ALA A 10 10.79 20.46 3.57
CA ALA A 10 10.77 19.31 4.49
C ALA A 10 10.07 19.65 5.82
N SER A 11 10.35 20.83 6.41
CA SER A 11 9.71 21.28 7.63
C SER A 11 8.21 21.53 7.41
N PHE A 12 7.81 22.12 6.30
CA PHE A 12 6.41 22.34 5.94
C PHE A 12 5.67 21.01 5.78
N LEU A 13 6.26 20.04 5.06
CA LEU A 13 5.70 18.71 4.91
C LEU A 13 5.56 17.97 6.25
N LEU A 14 6.55 18.10 7.12
CA LEU A 14 6.53 17.48 8.44
C LEU A 14 5.45 18.09 9.35
N ILE A 15 5.30 19.41 9.31
CA ILE A 15 4.23 20.13 10.04
C ILE A 15 2.86 19.67 9.52
N VAL A 16 2.64 19.64 8.21
CA VAL A 16 1.39 19.20 7.59
C VAL A 16 1.09 17.74 7.97
N LEU A 17 2.08 16.87 7.93
CA LEU A 17 1.94 15.44 8.16
C LEU A 17 1.67 15.10 9.64
N VAL A 18 2.11 15.95 10.56
CA VAL A 18 1.91 15.75 12.01
C VAL A 18 0.71 16.57 12.53
N VAL A 19 0.59 17.84 12.14
CA VAL A 19 -0.43 18.76 12.68
C VAL A 19 -1.83 18.40 12.19
N ILE A 20 -1.98 18.04 10.90
CA ILE A 20 -3.29 17.70 10.36
C ILE A 20 -3.89 16.46 11.03
N PRO A 21 -3.19 15.31 11.17
CA PRO A 21 -3.71 14.17 11.90
C PRO A 21 -4.03 14.47 13.36
N LEU A 22 -3.18 15.26 14.01
CA LEU A 22 -3.37 15.62 15.41
C LEU A 22 -4.63 16.48 15.65
N VAL A 23 -4.87 17.45 14.78
CA VAL A 23 -6.07 18.32 14.82
C VAL A 23 -7.34 17.51 14.54
N ILE A 24 -7.28 16.57 13.59
CA ILE A 24 -8.42 15.72 13.26
C ILE A 24 -8.67 14.70 14.38
N ALA A 25 -7.62 14.15 14.99
CA ALA A 25 -7.75 13.25 16.14
C ALA A 25 -8.41 13.95 17.34
N SER A 26 -8.13 15.25 17.55
CA SER A 26 -8.74 16.04 18.62
C SER A 26 -10.19 16.44 18.32
N SER A 27 -10.59 16.43 17.04
CA SER A 27 -11.94 16.86 16.62
C SER A 27 -13.04 15.83 16.86
N GLY A 28 -12.69 14.57 17.14
CA GLY A 28 -13.64 13.46 17.36
C GLY A 28 -14.50 13.09 16.14
N ARG A 29 -14.21 13.66 14.97
CA ARG A 29 -14.96 13.43 13.72
C ARG A 29 -14.41 12.23 12.97
N LEU A 30 -15.10 11.11 13.06
CA LEU A 30 -14.73 9.85 12.43
C LEU A 30 -14.59 9.94 10.90
N ASP A 31 -15.44 10.71 10.26
CA ASP A 31 -15.45 10.92 8.80
C ASP A 31 -14.13 11.50 8.30
N LEU A 32 -13.59 12.48 9.03
CA LEU A 32 -12.30 13.10 8.71
C LEU A 32 -11.13 12.12 8.92
N TYR A 33 -11.25 11.26 9.93
CA TYR A 33 -10.25 10.24 10.22
C TYR A 33 -10.15 9.22 9.09
N TYR A 34 -11.30 8.71 8.61
CA TYR A 34 -11.35 7.78 7.47
C TYR A 34 -10.82 8.42 6.19
N THR A 35 -11.19 9.66 5.94
CA THR A 35 -10.71 10.41 4.76
C THR A 35 -9.20 10.58 4.79
N LEU A 36 -8.64 10.97 5.94
CA LEU A 36 -7.20 11.17 6.10
C LEU A 36 -6.42 9.86 5.92
N THR A 37 -6.92 8.78 6.50
CA THR A 37 -6.32 7.46 6.36
C THR A 37 -6.32 7.01 4.89
N SER A 38 -7.42 7.22 4.18
CA SER A 38 -7.53 6.91 2.75
C SER A 38 -6.56 7.73 1.91
N VAL A 39 -6.43 9.03 2.19
CA VAL A 39 -5.47 9.91 1.51
C VAL A 39 -4.03 9.46 1.78
N ALA A 40 -3.70 9.10 3.01
CA ALA A 40 -2.38 8.61 3.37
C ALA A 40 -2.03 7.30 2.62
N LEU A 41 -2.96 6.34 2.59
CA LEU A 41 -2.78 5.08 1.87
C LEU A 41 -2.62 5.30 0.36
N LEU A 42 -3.45 6.16 -0.23
CA LEU A 42 -3.36 6.50 -1.65
C LEU A 42 -2.05 7.23 -1.98
N SER A 43 -1.53 8.06 -1.07
CA SER A 43 -0.26 8.74 -1.25
C SER A 43 0.92 7.76 -1.29
N VAL A 44 0.93 6.76 -0.41
CA VAL A 44 1.93 5.69 -0.42
C VAL A 44 1.83 4.85 -1.70
N ALA A 45 0.61 4.49 -2.11
CA ALA A 45 0.38 3.77 -3.35
C ALA A 45 0.87 4.57 -4.57
N SER A 46 0.57 5.86 -4.63
CA SER A 46 1.02 6.75 -5.72
C SER A 46 2.52 6.87 -5.79
N ALA A 47 3.21 6.94 -4.64
CA ALA A 47 4.68 6.94 -4.59
C ALA A 47 5.27 5.65 -5.16
N GLY A 48 4.64 4.51 -4.87
CA GLY A 48 5.02 3.22 -5.45
C GLY A 48 4.83 3.16 -6.97
N VAL A 49 3.70 3.69 -7.51
CA VAL A 49 3.49 3.80 -8.96
C VAL A 49 4.54 4.69 -9.59
N TRP A 50 4.83 5.83 -8.98
CA TRP A 50 5.84 6.76 -9.46
C TRP A 50 7.22 6.09 -9.57
N LEU A 51 7.61 5.30 -8.56
CA LEU A 51 8.88 4.60 -8.54
C LEU A 51 9.00 3.59 -9.70
N THR A 52 7.93 2.83 -9.98
CA THR A 52 7.90 1.86 -11.08
C THR A 52 7.86 2.54 -12.45
N PHE A 53 7.17 3.68 -12.54
CA PHE A 53 7.16 4.50 -13.76
C PHE A 53 8.55 5.07 -14.08
N TYR A 54 9.32 5.45 -13.06
CA TYR A 54 10.68 5.93 -13.23
C TYR A 54 11.64 4.88 -13.84
N ILE A 55 11.35 3.60 -13.59
CA ILE A 55 12.07 2.46 -14.17
C ILE A 55 11.56 2.13 -15.59
N GLY A 56 10.58 2.88 -16.11
CA GLY A 56 10.00 2.68 -17.44
C GLY A 56 8.95 1.57 -17.48
N ARG A 57 8.33 1.21 -16.36
CA ARG A 57 7.31 0.17 -16.28
C ARG A 57 6.05 0.64 -15.59
N ILE A 58 4.90 0.40 -16.20
CA ILE A 58 3.59 0.71 -15.62
C ILE A 58 3.12 -0.48 -14.80
N ASN A 59 3.23 -0.38 -13.47
CA ASN A 59 2.77 -1.43 -12.55
C ASN A 59 1.38 -1.10 -12.02
N ILE A 60 0.39 -1.90 -12.41
CA ILE A 60 -1.00 -1.79 -11.94
C ILE A 60 -1.26 -2.79 -10.79
N GLY A 61 -0.32 -3.67 -10.52
CA GLY A 61 -0.43 -4.74 -9.52
C GLY A 61 -0.33 -4.28 -8.05
N GLN A 62 -0.15 -3.01 -7.77
CA GLN A 62 -0.05 -2.51 -6.40
C GLN A 62 -1.30 -2.78 -5.58
N GLY A 63 -2.49 -2.72 -6.21
CA GLY A 63 -3.75 -3.09 -5.59
C GLY A 63 -3.78 -4.52 -5.08
N ALA A 64 -3.20 -5.47 -5.84
CA ALA A 64 -3.10 -6.87 -5.45
C ALA A 64 -2.28 -7.04 -4.16
N PHE A 65 -1.09 -6.45 -4.10
CA PHE A 65 -0.22 -6.55 -2.93
C PHE A 65 -0.81 -5.85 -1.71
N SER A 66 -1.48 -4.71 -1.90
CA SER A 66 -2.18 -4.01 -0.83
C SER A 66 -3.31 -4.86 -0.24
N LEU A 67 -4.10 -5.50 -1.10
CA LEU A 67 -5.18 -6.38 -0.71
C LEU A 67 -4.65 -7.64 0.00
N MET A 68 -3.61 -8.28 -0.53
CA MET A 68 -2.97 -9.44 0.09
C MET A 68 -2.41 -9.09 1.48
N GLY A 69 -1.71 -7.96 1.60
CA GLY A 69 -1.16 -7.50 2.88
C GLY A 69 -2.23 -7.22 3.92
N GLY A 70 -3.31 -6.55 3.53
CA GLY A 70 -4.46 -6.30 4.39
C GLY A 70 -5.14 -7.58 4.85
N TYR A 71 -5.33 -8.54 3.93
CA TYR A 71 -5.95 -9.83 4.23
C TYR A 71 -5.11 -10.68 5.20
N VAL A 72 -3.80 -10.77 4.94
CA VAL A 72 -2.85 -11.48 5.81
C VAL A 72 -2.81 -10.83 7.19
N SER A 73 -2.79 -9.50 7.25
CA SER A 73 -2.84 -8.76 8.52
C SER A 73 -4.11 -9.08 9.31
N ALA A 74 -5.26 -9.09 8.64
CA ALA A 74 -6.52 -9.42 9.27
C ALA A 74 -6.52 -10.86 9.83
N LEU A 75 -6.02 -11.83 9.06
CA LEU A 75 -5.90 -13.23 9.49
C LEU A 75 -4.98 -13.40 10.71
N LEU A 76 -3.83 -12.75 10.70
CA LEU A 76 -2.88 -12.82 11.81
C LEU A 76 -3.46 -12.25 13.11
N ILE A 77 -4.26 -11.20 13.02
CA ILE A 77 -4.92 -10.61 14.19
C ILE A 77 -6.10 -11.46 14.65
N THR A 78 -6.97 -11.88 13.73
CA THR A 78 -8.23 -12.55 14.10
C THR A 78 -8.06 -14.00 14.49
N GLN A 79 -7.17 -14.73 13.83
CA GLN A 79 -6.99 -16.18 14.07
C GLN A 79 -5.85 -16.49 15.03
N LEU A 80 -4.75 -15.73 14.96
CA LEU A 80 -3.56 -15.98 15.77
C LEU A 80 -3.44 -15.03 16.97
N GLY A 81 -4.30 -14.01 17.07
CA GLY A 81 -4.28 -13.05 18.18
C GLY A 81 -2.98 -12.24 18.28
N ILE A 82 -2.24 -12.13 17.17
CA ILE A 82 -0.95 -11.43 17.15
C ILE A 82 -1.19 -9.93 17.30
N ASN A 83 -0.31 -9.28 18.08
CA ASN A 83 -0.36 -7.84 18.28
C ASN A 83 -0.22 -7.10 16.95
N PHE A 84 -1.04 -6.07 16.72
CA PHE A 84 -1.07 -5.24 15.51
C PHE A 84 0.32 -4.77 15.06
N TRP A 85 1.18 -4.36 15.98
CA TRP A 85 2.54 -3.89 15.67
C TRP A 85 3.47 -4.96 15.11
N LEU A 86 3.28 -6.23 15.51
CA LEU A 86 4.02 -7.37 14.97
C LEU A 86 3.44 -7.84 13.62
N THR A 87 2.15 -7.63 13.42
CA THR A 87 1.47 -8.03 12.19
C THR A 87 1.95 -7.26 10.97
N LEU A 88 2.27 -5.96 11.14
CA LEU A 88 2.76 -5.11 10.06
C LEU A 88 4.04 -5.65 9.38
N PRO A 89 5.13 -5.93 10.12
CA PRO A 89 6.33 -6.48 9.50
C PRO A 89 6.13 -7.90 8.95
N LEU A 90 5.31 -8.74 9.59
CA LEU A 90 5.02 -10.09 9.11
C LEU A 90 4.24 -10.09 7.80
N ALA A 91 3.20 -9.27 7.70
CA ALA A 91 2.45 -9.10 6.45
C ALA A 91 3.31 -8.50 5.34
N GLY A 92 4.17 -7.53 5.69
CA GLY A 92 5.14 -6.95 4.75
C GLY A 92 6.14 -7.99 4.22
N LEU A 93 6.69 -8.83 5.08
CA LEU A 93 7.58 -9.94 4.69
C LEU A 93 6.88 -10.96 3.79
N PHE A 94 5.66 -11.32 4.12
CA PHE A 94 4.86 -12.23 3.30
C PHE A 94 4.59 -11.64 1.90
N CYS A 95 4.18 -10.36 1.82
CA CYS A 95 3.99 -9.66 0.55
C CYS A 95 5.30 -9.54 -0.24
N ALA A 96 6.43 -9.27 0.42
CA ALA A 96 7.73 -9.22 -0.22
C ALA A 96 8.12 -10.58 -0.81
N PHE A 97 7.90 -11.67 -0.08
CA PHE A 97 8.12 -13.02 -0.58
C PHE A 97 7.27 -13.33 -1.82
N LEU A 98 5.98 -13.03 -1.77
CA LEU A 98 5.08 -13.18 -2.92
C LEU A 98 5.48 -12.29 -4.10
N ALA A 99 5.92 -11.06 -3.82
CA ALA A 99 6.38 -10.14 -4.85
C ALA A 99 7.63 -10.66 -5.58
N VAL A 100 8.54 -11.30 -4.88
CA VAL A 100 9.71 -11.96 -5.48
C VAL A 100 9.27 -13.16 -6.32
N LEU A 101 8.43 -14.01 -5.77
CA LEU A 101 7.99 -15.24 -6.42
C LEU A 101 7.22 -14.95 -7.72
N ILE A 102 6.27 -14.02 -7.68
CA ILE A 102 5.41 -13.67 -8.81
C ILE A 102 6.08 -12.62 -9.70
N GLY A 103 6.80 -11.68 -9.10
CA GLY A 103 7.43 -10.56 -9.79
C GLY A 103 8.58 -10.96 -10.69
N LEU A 104 9.44 -11.88 -10.25
CA LEU A 104 10.59 -12.31 -11.05
C LEU A 104 10.21 -12.83 -12.46
N PRO A 105 9.22 -13.72 -12.65
CA PRO A 105 8.79 -14.13 -13.98
C PRO A 105 8.11 -12.98 -14.75
N ILE A 106 7.31 -12.14 -14.07
CA ILE A 106 6.57 -11.03 -14.70
C ILE A 106 7.52 -9.93 -15.17
N LEU A 107 8.60 -9.67 -14.45
CA LEU A 107 9.61 -8.68 -14.83
C LEU A 107 10.32 -9.00 -16.16
N ARG A 108 10.24 -10.22 -16.66
CA ARG A 108 10.80 -10.60 -17.98
C ARG A 108 9.91 -10.20 -19.15
N LEU A 109 8.66 -9.79 -18.88
CA LEU A 109 7.71 -9.40 -19.91
C LEU A 109 8.00 -7.98 -20.43
N ARG A 110 7.64 -7.73 -21.70
CA ARG A 110 7.67 -6.39 -22.30
C ARG A 110 6.62 -5.49 -21.65
N GLU A 111 6.82 -4.18 -21.69
CA GLU A 111 6.06 -3.14 -21.00
C GLU A 111 4.53 -3.33 -21.01
N VAL A 112 3.95 -3.55 -22.20
CA VAL A 112 2.49 -3.70 -22.36
C VAL A 112 1.99 -5.00 -21.71
N TYR A 113 2.71 -6.10 -21.91
CA TYR A 113 2.36 -7.39 -21.31
C TYR A 113 2.51 -7.36 -19.79
N PHE A 114 3.51 -6.64 -19.29
CA PHE A 114 3.71 -6.42 -17.86
C PHE A 114 2.49 -5.72 -17.23
N ALA A 115 2.01 -4.64 -17.86
CA ALA A 115 0.83 -3.92 -17.38
C ALA A 115 -0.44 -4.79 -17.40
N MET A 116 -0.64 -5.58 -18.47
CA MET A 116 -1.79 -6.49 -18.57
C MET A 116 -1.76 -7.58 -17.50
N VAL A 117 -0.62 -8.22 -17.29
CA VAL A 117 -0.49 -9.30 -16.29
C VAL A 117 -0.66 -8.76 -14.87
N THR A 118 -0.13 -7.58 -14.56
CA THR A 118 -0.30 -6.96 -13.24
C THR A 118 -1.74 -6.55 -12.98
N LEU A 119 -2.50 -6.13 -14.02
CA LEU A 119 -3.93 -5.86 -13.92
C LEU A 119 -4.72 -7.15 -13.64
N VAL A 120 -4.45 -8.22 -14.39
CA VAL A 120 -5.07 -9.53 -14.18
C VAL A 120 -4.75 -10.07 -12.77
N LEU A 121 -3.51 -9.90 -12.30
CA LEU A 121 -3.12 -10.29 -10.95
C LEU A 121 -3.98 -9.58 -9.90
N THR A 122 -4.23 -8.27 -10.08
CA THR A 122 -5.07 -7.50 -9.16
C THR A 122 -6.50 -8.04 -9.14
N GLU A 123 -7.06 -8.35 -10.31
CA GLU A 123 -8.42 -8.87 -10.41
C GLU A 123 -8.56 -10.28 -9.85
N VAL A 124 -7.61 -11.17 -10.15
CA VAL A 124 -7.57 -12.52 -9.57
C VAL A 124 -7.47 -12.47 -8.05
N THR A 125 -6.61 -11.61 -7.51
CA THR A 125 -6.48 -11.43 -6.06
C THR A 125 -7.78 -10.93 -5.44
N ARG A 126 -8.45 -9.98 -6.08
CA ARG A 126 -9.74 -9.44 -5.64
C ARG A 126 -10.82 -10.53 -5.60
N LEU A 127 -10.94 -11.30 -6.68
CA LEU A 127 -11.93 -12.39 -6.77
C LEU A 127 -11.63 -13.50 -5.75
N THR A 128 -10.35 -13.83 -5.55
CA THR A 128 -9.94 -14.81 -4.54
C THR A 128 -10.30 -14.35 -3.14
N ALA A 129 -10.06 -13.07 -2.81
CA ALA A 129 -10.42 -12.52 -1.51
C ALA A 129 -11.93 -12.53 -1.27
N LEU A 130 -12.74 -12.30 -2.29
CA LEU A 130 -14.21 -12.39 -2.20
C LEU A 130 -14.72 -13.83 -2.07
N ALA A 131 -14.01 -14.80 -2.64
CA ALA A 131 -14.39 -16.22 -2.59
C ALA A 131 -14.00 -16.90 -1.27
N LEU A 132 -13.11 -16.30 -0.48
CA LEU A 132 -12.69 -16.89 0.79
C LEU A 132 -13.76 -16.73 1.86
N PRO A 133 -14.08 -17.80 2.64
CA PRO A 133 -15.18 -17.82 3.61
C PRO A 133 -14.98 -16.88 4.81
N ILE A 134 -13.86 -16.21 4.89
CA ILE A 134 -13.53 -15.25 5.97
C ILE A 134 -14.18 -13.89 5.71
N THR A 135 -14.66 -13.66 4.49
CA THR A 135 -15.32 -12.42 4.08
C THR A 135 -16.86 -12.53 4.09
N ASN A 136 -17.40 -13.72 4.35
CA ASN A 136 -18.85 -13.98 4.46
C ASN A 136 -19.29 -14.15 5.91
#